data_271e6193484a00d81120cb00362304e7
#
_entry.id   271e6193484a00d81120cb00362304e7
#
_cell.length_a   1.000
_cell.length_b   1.000
_cell.length_c   1.000
_cell.angle_alpha   90.00
_cell.angle_beta   90.00
_cell.angle_gamma   90.00
#
_symmetry.space_group_name_H-M   'P 1'
#
loop_
_entity.id
_entity.type
_entity.pdbx_description
1 polymer ?
#
loop_
_entity_poly.entity_id
_entity_poly.type
_entity_poly.pdbx_seq_one_letter_code
_entity_poly.pdbx_strand_id
1 'polypeptide(L)'
;MEVVVTDPALYRDAYPLLCAMSDRIQLDGMRPADALRLTLRQLALLLQRTERFSLEREIGLFGELLVLGGMIGSLGADDAVRAWRGSASEEHDFGLATLDVEVKTTSGEKRAHWIESWTQLLPTGDRPLWLVSHQLTQAGLGSGALLPELIDAVRRAVGAGAAGDEFEARLVAVGWTDRLAPTCDTRWTKRTPSLAYEVHGGFPRLTRDGFAAGTAGLVHVPEIKYRVDLTGYAHDVPVDALRPALAFEGQ
;
A
#
# COMPACT_ATOMS: atom_id res chain seq x y z
N MET A 1 11.97 43.98 -3.81
CA MET A 1 11.90 42.57 -3.38
C MET A 1 12.92 41.81 -4.21
N GLU A 2 13.78 41.05 -3.58
CA GLU A 2 14.78 40.20 -4.24
C GLU A 2 14.38 38.73 -3.97
N VAL A 3 14.47 37.90 -5.01
CA VAL A 3 14.28 36.46 -4.92
C VAL A 3 15.58 35.80 -5.32
N VAL A 4 16.19 35.06 -4.41
CA VAL A 4 17.48 34.40 -4.61
C VAL A 4 17.29 32.90 -4.58
N VAL A 5 17.70 32.22 -5.64
CA VAL A 5 17.77 30.75 -5.69
C VAL A 5 19.20 30.37 -5.34
N THR A 6 19.40 29.79 -4.16
CA THR A 6 20.75 29.52 -3.62
C THR A 6 21.34 28.20 -4.09
N ASP A 7 20.49 27.24 -4.50
CA ASP A 7 20.92 25.94 -4.97
C ASP A 7 20.91 25.88 -6.51
N PRO A 8 22.08 25.71 -7.16
CA PRO A 8 22.16 25.61 -8.62
C PRO A 8 21.34 24.45 -9.21
N ALA A 9 21.15 23.38 -8.48
CA ALA A 9 20.34 22.24 -8.91
C ALA A 9 18.87 22.62 -9.16
N LEU A 10 18.38 23.66 -8.46
CA LEU A 10 17.01 24.15 -8.57
C LEU A 10 16.81 25.22 -9.67
N TYR A 11 17.84 25.67 -10.34
CA TYR A 11 17.71 26.76 -11.33
C TYR A 11 16.76 26.42 -12.46
N ARG A 12 16.80 25.18 -12.94
CA ARG A 12 15.95 24.71 -14.03
C ARG A 12 14.47 24.72 -13.63
N ASP A 13 14.19 24.35 -12.38
CA ASP A 13 12.82 24.26 -11.87
C ASP A 13 12.28 25.60 -11.39
N ALA A 14 13.17 26.48 -10.89
CA ALA A 14 12.82 27.83 -10.46
C ALA A 14 12.51 28.77 -11.63
N TYR A 15 13.14 28.56 -12.80
CA TYR A 15 13.00 29.44 -13.94
C TYR A 15 11.55 29.65 -14.41
N PRO A 16 10.72 28.61 -14.63
CA PRO A 16 9.31 28.78 -15.01
C PRO A 16 8.50 29.55 -13.96
N LEU A 17 8.84 29.40 -12.67
CA LEU A 17 8.16 30.11 -11.58
C LEU A 17 8.49 31.60 -11.59
N LEU A 18 9.75 31.91 -11.83
CA LEU A 18 10.20 33.33 -11.97
C LEU A 18 9.56 33.99 -13.19
N CYS A 19 9.44 33.27 -14.31
CA CYS A 19 8.73 33.77 -15.50
C CYS A 19 7.26 34.04 -15.18
N ALA A 20 6.55 33.08 -14.57
CA ALA A 20 5.16 33.24 -14.19
C ALA A 20 4.92 34.38 -13.19
N MET A 21 5.88 34.61 -12.28
CA MET A 21 5.84 35.75 -11.38
C MET A 21 6.06 37.07 -12.13
N SER A 22 7.02 37.10 -13.07
CA SER A 22 7.32 38.27 -13.89
C SER A 22 6.14 38.68 -14.74
N ASP A 23 5.46 37.71 -15.39
CA ASP A 23 4.28 37.98 -16.21
C ASP A 23 3.14 38.62 -15.36
N ARG A 24 2.91 38.15 -14.16
CA ARG A 24 1.94 38.75 -13.24
C ARG A 24 2.26 40.18 -12.85
N ILE A 25 3.54 40.49 -12.71
CA ILE A 25 3.98 41.86 -12.39
C ILE A 25 3.82 42.74 -13.61
N GLN A 26 4.26 42.26 -14.78
CA GLN A 26 4.37 43.09 -15.99
C GLN A 26 3.07 43.17 -16.76
N LEU A 27 2.33 42.08 -16.87
CA LEU A 27 1.10 42.02 -17.67
C LEU A 27 -0.16 42.29 -16.82
N ASP A 28 -0.20 41.77 -15.60
CA ASP A 28 -1.36 41.89 -14.72
C ASP A 28 -1.24 43.07 -13.73
N GLY A 29 -0.11 43.76 -13.71
CA GLY A 29 0.13 44.92 -12.85
C GLY A 29 0.20 44.58 -11.35
N MET A 30 0.45 43.32 -11.00
CA MET A 30 0.45 42.87 -9.60
C MET A 30 1.67 43.41 -8.84
N ARG A 31 1.50 43.64 -7.53
CA ARG A 31 2.64 43.96 -6.67
C ARG A 31 3.56 42.71 -6.57
N PRO A 32 4.90 42.87 -6.54
CA PRO A 32 5.83 41.75 -6.53
C PRO A 32 5.58 40.71 -5.43
N ALA A 33 5.20 41.16 -4.22
CA ALA A 33 4.90 40.28 -3.11
C ALA A 33 3.59 39.45 -3.31
N ASP A 34 2.62 40.04 -4.00
CA ASP A 34 1.34 39.36 -4.30
C ASP A 34 1.51 38.37 -5.44
N ALA A 35 2.27 38.73 -6.47
CA ALA A 35 2.66 37.86 -7.57
C ALA A 35 3.43 36.61 -7.07
N LEU A 36 4.38 36.80 -6.15
CA LEU A 36 5.12 35.69 -5.54
C LEU A 36 4.16 34.77 -4.74
N ARG A 37 3.34 35.34 -3.86
CA ARG A 37 2.39 34.55 -3.06
C ARG A 37 1.43 33.75 -3.93
N LEU A 38 0.89 34.35 -4.99
CA LEU A 38 -0.02 33.69 -5.91
C LEU A 38 0.68 32.57 -6.69
N THR A 39 1.90 32.82 -7.18
CA THR A 39 2.71 31.84 -7.91
C THR A 39 3.03 30.63 -7.03
N LEU A 40 3.49 30.85 -5.80
CA LEU A 40 3.78 29.77 -4.85
C LEU A 40 2.52 29.00 -4.45
N ARG A 41 1.39 29.70 -4.26
CA ARG A 41 0.10 29.05 -3.95
C ARG A 41 -0.37 28.16 -5.09
N GLN A 42 -0.24 28.61 -6.34
CA GLN A 42 -0.62 27.81 -7.50
C GLN A 42 0.31 26.61 -7.69
N LEU A 43 1.62 26.80 -7.47
CA LEU A 43 2.58 25.69 -7.46
C LEU A 43 2.23 24.66 -6.37
N ALA A 44 1.96 25.12 -5.15
CA ALA A 44 1.53 24.23 -4.07
C ALA A 44 0.25 23.45 -4.44
N LEU A 45 -0.74 24.09 -5.08
CA LEU A 45 -1.93 23.42 -5.58
C LEU A 45 -1.64 22.42 -6.70
N LEU A 46 -0.68 22.72 -7.58
CA LEU A 46 -0.24 21.79 -8.63
C LEU A 46 0.50 20.59 -8.02
N LEU A 47 1.36 20.82 -7.06
CA LEU A 47 2.08 19.75 -6.33
C LEU A 47 1.10 18.89 -5.52
N GLN A 48 0.11 19.49 -4.86
CA GLN A 48 -0.96 18.75 -4.18
C GLN A 48 -1.80 17.90 -5.15
N ARG A 49 -2.00 18.34 -6.39
CA ARG A 49 -2.67 17.55 -7.44
C ARG A 49 -1.83 16.39 -7.97
N THR A 50 -0.52 16.40 -7.75
CA THR A 50 0.41 15.35 -8.20
C THR A 50 0.59 14.25 -7.14
N GLU A 51 0.21 14.47 -5.90
CA GLU A 51 0.14 13.42 -4.89
C GLU A 51 -1.11 12.56 -5.13
N ARG A 52 -0.97 11.61 -6.05
CA ARG A 52 -1.95 10.54 -6.21
C ARG A 52 -1.47 9.32 -5.44
N PHE A 53 -2.37 8.70 -4.74
CA PHE A 53 -2.14 7.35 -4.24
C PHE A 53 -2.05 6.44 -5.47
N SER A 54 -0.89 5.80 -5.69
CA SER A 54 -0.72 5.00 -6.90
C SER A 54 -1.68 3.81 -6.89
N LEU A 55 -2.10 3.36 -8.06
CA LEU A 55 -3.00 2.22 -8.19
C LEU A 55 -2.47 0.97 -7.46
N GLU A 56 -1.15 0.73 -7.54
CA GLU A 56 -0.51 -0.41 -6.86
C GLU A 56 -0.64 -0.28 -5.33
N ARG A 57 -0.42 0.92 -4.78
CA ARG A 57 -0.60 1.19 -3.35
C ARG A 57 -2.07 1.11 -2.94
N GLU A 58 -2.97 1.59 -3.80
CA GLU A 58 -4.42 1.55 -3.56
C GLU A 58 -4.91 0.10 -3.41
N ILE A 59 -4.61 -0.76 -4.39
CA ILE A 59 -5.03 -2.17 -4.33
C ILE A 59 -4.28 -2.95 -3.23
N GLY A 60 -3.03 -2.60 -2.94
CA GLY A 60 -2.27 -3.19 -1.84
C GLY A 60 -2.94 -2.92 -0.50
N LEU A 61 -3.13 -1.64 -0.17
CA LEU A 61 -3.80 -1.23 1.07
C LEU A 61 -5.24 -1.77 1.15
N PHE A 62 -5.96 -1.80 0.02
CA PHE A 62 -7.31 -2.39 -0.03
C PHE A 62 -7.29 -3.85 0.42
N GLY A 63 -6.34 -4.66 -0.06
CA GLY A 63 -6.19 -6.06 0.35
C GLY A 63 -5.80 -6.23 1.81
N GLU A 64 -4.88 -5.43 2.32
CA GLU A 64 -4.50 -5.43 3.74
C GLU A 64 -5.71 -5.08 4.64
N LEU A 65 -6.52 -4.09 4.25
CA LEU A 65 -7.71 -3.70 4.99
C LEU A 65 -8.82 -4.76 4.94
N LEU A 66 -8.93 -5.55 3.86
CA LEU A 66 -9.82 -6.72 3.84
C LEU A 66 -9.40 -7.76 4.90
N VAL A 67 -8.10 -8.02 5.01
CA VAL A 67 -7.58 -8.93 6.02
C VAL A 67 -7.80 -8.36 7.42
N LEU A 68 -7.46 -7.10 7.65
CA LEU A 68 -7.65 -6.42 8.94
C LEU A 68 -9.11 -6.43 9.38
N GLY A 69 -10.04 -6.04 8.49
CA GLY A 69 -11.47 -6.01 8.78
C GLY A 69 -12.02 -7.38 9.20
N GLY A 70 -11.58 -8.44 8.51
CA GLY A 70 -11.96 -9.79 8.90
C GLY A 70 -11.35 -10.23 10.23
N MET A 71 -10.10 -9.86 10.51
CA MET A 71 -9.44 -10.18 11.78
C MET A 71 -10.07 -9.45 12.97
N ILE A 72 -10.60 -8.24 12.80
CA ILE A 72 -11.30 -7.52 13.88
C ILE A 72 -12.47 -8.35 14.41
N GLY A 73 -13.20 -9.02 13.54
CA GLY A 73 -14.32 -9.87 13.93
C GLY A 73 -13.94 -11.11 14.77
N SER A 74 -12.71 -11.59 14.64
CA SER A 74 -12.24 -12.81 15.32
C SER A 74 -11.31 -12.54 16.49
N LEU A 75 -10.47 -11.51 16.41
CA LEU A 75 -9.45 -11.20 17.41
C LEU A 75 -9.84 -10.00 18.29
N GLY A 76 -10.82 -9.20 17.86
CA GLY A 76 -11.08 -7.88 18.42
C GLY A 76 -10.17 -6.80 17.82
N ALA A 77 -10.56 -5.53 18.02
CA ALA A 77 -9.89 -4.39 17.40
C ALA A 77 -8.43 -4.22 17.86
N ASP A 78 -8.18 -4.32 19.18
CA ASP A 78 -6.84 -4.10 19.74
C ASP A 78 -5.81 -5.09 19.19
N ASP A 79 -6.14 -6.38 19.15
CA ASP A 79 -5.22 -7.41 18.70
C ASP A 79 -5.07 -7.42 17.16
N ALA A 80 -6.16 -7.17 16.44
CA ALA A 80 -6.11 -7.08 14.98
C ALA A 80 -5.28 -5.88 14.51
N VAL A 81 -5.47 -4.69 15.09
CA VAL A 81 -4.67 -3.50 14.76
C VAL A 81 -3.22 -3.72 15.17
N ARG A 82 -2.95 -4.29 16.34
CA ARG A 82 -1.58 -4.59 16.77
C ARG A 82 -0.89 -5.58 15.83
N ALA A 83 -1.62 -6.55 15.30
CA ALA A 83 -1.08 -7.51 14.34
C ALA A 83 -0.75 -6.89 12.98
N TRP A 84 -1.51 -5.87 12.52
CA TRP A 84 -1.25 -5.19 11.25
C TRP A 84 -0.03 -4.29 11.36
N ARG A 85 1.05 -4.61 10.65
CA ARG A 85 2.34 -3.92 10.75
C ARG A 85 2.48 -2.77 9.76
N GLY A 86 1.70 -2.79 8.69
CA GLY A 86 1.75 -1.74 7.67
C GLY A 86 3.16 -1.61 7.07
N SER A 87 3.61 -0.38 6.83
CA SER A 87 4.94 -0.07 6.30
C SER A 87 6.04 0.03 7.37
N ALA A 88 5.75 -0.31 8.63
CA ALA A 88 6.82 -0.44 9.61
C ALA A 88 7.78 -1.49 9.07
N SER A 89 9.08 -1.22 9.00
CA SER A 89 10.18 -1.97 8.36
C SER A 89 10.27 -3.48 8.71
N GLU A 90 9.13 -4.12 8.88
CA GLU A 90 8.97 -5.54 9.14
C GLU A 90 8.72 -6.30 7.83
N GLU A 91 9.12 -7.56 7.81
CA GLU A 91 9.14 -8.36 6.59
C GLU A 91 7.75 -8.76 6.09
N HIS A 92 6.70 -8.74 6.96
CA HIS A 92 5.35 -9.21 6.67
C HIS A 92 4.28 -8.23 7.13
N ASP A 93 3.15 -8.19 6.42
CA ASP A 93 2.05 -7.24 6.65
C ASP A 93 1.34 -7.44 7.99
N PHE A 94 1.26 -8.70 8.47
CA PHE A 94 0.68 -9.01 9.77
C PHE A 94 1.56 -9.98 10.56
N GLY A 95 1.70 -9.72 11.85
CA GLY A 95 2.36 -10.61 12.81
C GLY A 95 1.43 -10.99 13.93
N LEU A 96 0.93 -12.24 13.91
CA LEU A 96 0.16 -12.83 15.00
C LEU A 96 1.10 -13.58 15.94
N ALA A 97 0.59 -13.96 17.11
CA ALA A 97 1.39 -14.71 18.08
C ALA A 97 1.91 -16.05 17.53
N THR A 98 1.14 -16.69 16.65
CA THR A 98 1.42 -18.05 16.15
C THR A 98 1.79 -18.13 14.68
N LEU A 99 1.65 -17.06 13.91
CA LEU A 99 1.95 -17.03 12.48
C LEU A 99 2.17 -15.60 11.97
N ASP A 100 2.84 -15.48 10.84
CA ASP A 100 2.93 -14.24 10.07
C ASP A 100 2.09 -14.34 8.80
N VAL A 101 1.63 -13.19 8.30
CA VAL A 101 0.84 -13.11 7.06
C VAL A 101 1.42 -12.06 6.13
N GLU A 102 1.65 -12.47 4.91
CA GLU A 102 1.93 -11.60 3.76
C GLU A 102 0.67 -11.47 2.93
N VAL A 103 0.27 -10.27 2.58
CA VAL A 103 -0.91 -9.98 1.76
C VAL A 103 -0.49 -9.55 0.37
N LYS A 104 -0.98 -10.23 -0.63
CA LYS A 104 -0.74 -9.85 -2.03
C LYS A 104 -2.05 -9.61 -2.75
N THR A 105 -2.17 -8.46 -3.37
CA THR A 105 -3.35 -8.06 -4.13
C THR A 105 -2.99 -7.81 -5.58
N THR A 106 -3.82 -8.27 -6.50
CA THR A 106 -3.69 -8.03 -7.93
C THR A 106 -5.02 -7.64 -8.55
N SER A 107 -5.00 -6.74 -9.52
CA SER A 107 -6.15 -6.44 -10.38
C SER A 107 -6.08 -7.15 -11.74
N GLY A 108 -5.06 -7.97 -11.96
CA GLY A 108 -4.87 -8.72 -13.18
C GLY A 108 -5.82 -9.91 -13.32
N GLU A 109 -5.92 -10.45 -14.55
CA GLU A 109 -6.70 -11.66 -14.82
C GLU A 109 -6.08 -12.91 -14.20
N LYS A 110 -4.75 -12.91 -14.07
CA LYS A 110 -3.99 -13.97 -13.41
C LYS A 110 -3.77 -13.61 -11.96
N ARG A 111 -3.78 -14.62 -11.10
CA ARG A 111 -3.41 -14.51 -9.68
C ARG A 111 -1.88 -14.49 -9.57
N ALA A 112 -1.28 -13.43 -10.07
CA ALA A 112 0.17 -13.29 -10.16
C ALA A 112 0.64 -12.05 -9.41
N HIS A 113 1.61 -12.24 -8.52
CA HIS A 113 2.05 -11.24 -7.56
C HIS A 113 3.54 -10.96 -7.68
N TRP A 114 3.92 -9.69 -7.51
CA TRP A 114 5.32 -9.29 -7.39
C TRP A 114 5.84 -9.57 -5.99
N ILE A 115 6.99 -10.21 -5.93
CA ILE A 115 7.80 -10.40 -4.73
C ILE A 115 9.01 -9.50 -4.88
N GLU A 116 9.24 -8.63 -3.90
CA GLU A 116 10.16 -7.51 -4.03
C GLU A 116 11.45 -7.67 -3.22
N SER A 117 11.58 -8.79 -2.50
CA SER A 117 12.79 -9.09 -1.74
C SER A 117 13.04 -10.58 -1.64
N TRP A 118 14.26 -10.93 -1.16
CA TRP A 118 14.62 -12.32 -0.83
C TRP A 118 13.88 -12.86 0.38
N THR A 119 13.42 -11.99 1.27
CA THR A 119 12.91 -12.33 2.61
C THR A 119 11.38 -12.33 2.66
N GLN A 120 10.71 -11.62 1.77
CA GLN A 120 9.24 -11.43 1.79
C GLN A 120 8.42 -12.74 1.82
N LEU A 121 8.98 -13.84 1.31
CA LEU A 121 8.38 -15.17 1.38
C LEU A 121 9.23 -16.14 2.24
N LEU A 122 9.93 -15.62 3.24
CA LEU A 122 10.61 -16.43 4.22
C LEU A 122 9.92 -16.34 5.59
N PRO A 123 9.59 -17.47 6.24
CA PRO A 123 9.10 -17.46 7.61
C PRO A 123 10.09 -16.78 8.55
N THR A 124 9.59 -16.04 9.53
CA THR A 124 10.41 -15.40 10.56
C THR A 124 10.55 -16.34 11.76
N GLY A 125 11.76 -16.90 11.94
CA GLY A 125 12.01 -17.91 12.97
C GLY A 125 11.20 -19.18 12.73
N ASP A 126 10.55 -19.69 13.78
CA ASP A 126 9.74 -20.92 13.73
C ASP A 126 8.25 -20.67 13.44
N ARG A 127 7.86 -19.42 13.19
CA ARG A 127 6.47 -19.10 12.90
C ARG A 127 6.13 -19.39 11.44
N PRO A 128 5.06 -20.13 11.15
CA PRO A 128 4.60 -20.35 9.80
C PRO A 128 4.20 -19.02 9.14
N LEU A 129 4.56 -18.87 7.87
CA LEU A 129 4.16 -17.75 7.03
C LEU A 129 2.99 -18.18 6.14
N TRP A 130 1.95 -17.36 6.12
CA TRP A 130 0.84 -17.51 5.21
C TRP A 130 0.82 -16.36 4.20
N LEU A 131 0.65 -16.69 2.93
CA LEU A 131 0.36 -15.71 1.89
C LEU A 131 -1.15 -15.67 1.66
N VAL A 132 -1.77 -14.51 1.93
CA VAL A 132 -3.15 -14.22 1.57
C VAL A 132 -3.17 -13.49 0.24
N SER A 133 -3.88 -14.06 -0.72
CA SER A 133 -3.96 -13.54 -2.08
C SER A 133 -5.36 -13.05 -2.41
N HIS A 134 -5.47 -11.77 -2.73
CA HIS A 134 -6.68 -11.14 -3.26
C HIS A 134 -6.54 -10.90 -4.77
N GLN A 135 -7.62 -11.20 -5.49
CA GLN A 135 -7.76 -10.84 -6.89
C GLN A 135 -8.96 -9.91 -7.02
N LEU A 136 -8.71 -8.66 -7.33
CA LEU A 136 -9.72 -7.62 -7.44
C LEU A 136 -10.06 -7.36 -8.92
N THR A 137 -11.21 -6.75 -9.13
CA THR A 137 -11.61 -6.21 -10.41
C THR A 137 -12.36 -4.90 -10.18
N GLN A 138 -12.32 -4.02 -11.17
CA GLN A 138 -13.14 -2.81 -11.12
C GLN A 138 -14.61 -3.21 -11.12
N ALA A 139 -15.35 -2.64 -10.19
CA ALA A 139 -16.79 -2.85 -10.07
C ALA A 139 -17.57 -1.85 -10.91
N GLY A 140 -18.74 -2.27 -11.40
CA GLY A 140 -19.69 -1.35 -12.02
C GLY A 140 -20.34 -0.41 -10.99
N LEU A 141 -21.11 0.56 -11.49
CA LEU A 141 -21.86 1.47 -10.65
C LEU A 141 -22.80 0.72 -9.69
N GLY A 142 -22.71 1.06 -8.41
CA GLY A 142 -23.59 0.49 -7.37
C GLY A 142 -23.09 -0.81 -6.75
N SER A 143 -21.90 -1.30 -7.10
CA SER A 143 -21.27 -2.47 -6.47
C SER A 143 -19.82 -2.17 -6.10
N GLY A 144 -19.22 -3.02 -5.24
CA GLY A 144 -17.87 -2.85 -4.74
C GLY A 144 -17.71 -1.66 -3.79
N ALA A 145 -16.48 -1.41 -3.36
CA ALA A 145 -16.14 -0.32 -2.45
C ALA A 145 -14.99 0.53 -3.01
N LEU A 146 -14.99 1.82 -2.67
CA LEU A 146 -13.82 2.69 -2.81
C LEU A 146 -12.86 2.42 -1.66
N LEU A 147 -11.56 2.63 -1.86
CA LEU A 147 -10.60 2.54 -0.76
C LEU A 147 -10.99 3.44 0.44
N PRO A 148 -11.38 4.71 0.26
CA PRO A 148 -11.85 5.53 1.38
C PRO A 148 -13.05 4.95 2.13
N GLU A 149 -14.00 4.35 1.42
CA GLU A 149 -15.18 3.71 2.04
C GLU A 149 -14.77 2.50 2.90
N LEU A 150 -13.81 1.69 2.41
CA LEU A 150 -13.27 0.56 3.15
C LEU A 150 -12.48 1.03 4.39
N ILE A 151 -11.65 2.07 4.26
CA ILE A 151 -10.96 2.70 5.40
C ILE A 151 -11.98 3.13 6.46
N ASP A 152 -13.05 3.82 6.04
CA ASP A 152 -14.10 4.27 6.97
C ASP A 152 -14.86 3.10 7.61
N ALA A 153 -15.07 2.00 6.90
CA ALA A 153 -15.68 0.80 7.46
C ALA A 153 -14.78 0.16 8.53
N VAL A 154 -13.49 -0.01 8.24
CA VAL A 154 -12.51 -0.53 9.20
C VAL A 154 -12.35 0.44 10.39
N ARG A 155 -12.28 1.75 10.15
CA ARG A 155 -12.21 2.79 11.19
C ARG A 155 -13.39 2.69 12.17
N ARG A 156 -14.61 2.49 11.66
CA ARG A 156 -15.80 2.26 12.50
C ARG A 156 -15.72 0.95 13.28
N ALA A 157 -15.20 -0.11 12.68
CA ALA A 157 -15.07 -1.41 13.33
C ALA A 157 -13.99 -1.39 14.43
N VAL A 158 -12.89 -0.65 14.23
CA VAL A 158 -11.85 -0.44 15.25
C VAL A 158 -12.39 0.38 16.40
N GLY A 159 -13.16 1.43 16.11
CA GLY A 159 -13.70 2.35 17.14
C GLY A 159 -12.71 3.38 17.63
N ALA A 160 -13.12 4.13 18.66
CA ALA A 160 -12.29 5.14 19.30
C ALA A 160 -11.40 4.52 20.40
N GLY A 161 -10.29 5.20 20.75
CA GLY A 161 -9.35 4.80 21.78
C GLY A 161 -7.99 4.38 21.22
N ALA A 162 -7.20 3.68 22.02
CA ALA A 162 -5.81 3.36 21.67
C ALA A 162 -5.67 2.60 20.34
N ALA A 163 -6.56 1.63 20.07
CA ALA A 163 -6.57 0.92 18.79
C ALA A 163 -6.90 1.86 17.63
N GLY A 164 -7.83 2.81 17.82
CA GLY A 164 -8.15 3.82 16.81
C GLY A 164 -6.97 4.73 16.51
N ASP A 165 -6.31 5.22 17.55
CA ASP A 165 -5.12 6.09 17.40
C ASP A 165 -3.98 5.32 16.68
N GLU A 166 -3.77 4.06 17.03
CA GLU A 166 -2.77 3.20 16.37
C GLU A 166 -3.13 2.93 14.91
N PHE A 167 -4.40 2.66 14.60
CA PHE A 167 -4.87 2.47 13.24
C PHE A 167 -4.60 3.70 12.36
N GLU A 168 -4.94 4.91 12.86
CA GLU A 168 -4.66 6.16 12.14
C GLU A 168 -3.15 6.38 11.93
N ALA A 169 -2.34 6.11 12.95
CA ALA A 169 -0.89 6.21 12.84
C ALA A 169 -0.33 5.27 11.75
N ARG A 170 -0.85 4.05 11.66
CA ARG A 170 -0.46 3.07 10.64
C ARG A 170 -0.93 3.47 9.25
N LEU A 171 -2.14 4.02 9.09
CA LEU A 171 -2.60 4.60 7.83
C LEU A 171 -1.65 5.69 7.33
N VAL A 172 -1.22 6.59 8.22
CA VAL A 172 -0.23 7.61 7.87
C VAL A 172 1.10 6.98 7.48
N ALA A 173 1.56 5.95 8.19
CA ALA A 173 2.81 5.25 7.90
C ALA A 173 2.81 4.56 6.53
N VAL A 174 1.69 3.98 6.08
CA VAL A 174 1.55 3.45 4.71
C VAL A 174 1.35 4.56 3.67
N GLY A 175 1.35 5.81 4.10
CA GLY A 175 1.26 7.02 3.26
C GLY A 175 -0.16 7.38 2.87
N TRP A 176 -1.16 6.90 3.61
CA TRP A 176 -2.53 7.36 3.44
C TRP A 176 -2.79 8.64 4.24
N THR A 177 -3.51 9.55 3.63
CA THR A 177 -4.15 10.68 4.29
C THR A 177 -5.50 10.91 3.63
N ASP A 178 -6.50 11.38 4.37
CA ASP A 178 -7.86 11.62 3.84
C ASP A 178 -7.88 12.64 2.69
N ARG A 179 -6.82 13.44 2.53
CA ARG A 179 -6.65 14.34 1.36
C ARG A 179 -6.49 13.58 0.03
N LEU A 180 -6.07 12.33 0.08
CA LEU A 180 -5.90 11.47 -1.08
C LEU A 180 -7.21 10.79 -1.51
N ALA A 181 -8.24 10.78 -0.64
CA ALA A 181 -9.52 10.14 -0.91
C ALA A 181 -10.13 10.51 -2.28
N PRO A 182 -10.12 11.79 -2.73
CA PRO A 182 -10.65 12.14 -4.05
C PRO A 182 -9.85 11.58 -5.23
N THR A 183 -8.67 11.02 -5.00
CA THR A 183 -7.84 10.42 -6.06
C THR A 183 -8.05 8.92 -6.20
N CYS A 184 -8.70 8.26 -5.23
CA CYS A 184 -9.06 6.85 -5.21
C CYS A 184 -10.54 6.69 -5.60
N ASP A 185 -10.83 6.91 -6.88
CA ASP A 185 -12.19 6.94 -7.45
C ASP A 185 -12.62 5.61 -8.10
N THR A 186 -11.76 4.60 -8.02
CA THR A 186 -12.03 3.26 -8.54
C THR A 186 -12.71 2.40 -7.49
N ARG A 187 -13.88 1.84 -7.86
CA ARG A 187 -14.56 0.85 -7.02
C ARG A 187 -13.98 -0.53 -7.28
N TRP A 188 -13.65 -1.22 -6.22
CA TRP A 188 -13.07 -2.56 -6.25
C TRP A 188 -14.04 -3.60 -5.70
N THR A 189 -14.04 -4.77 -6.32
CA THR A 189 -14.70 -5.97 -5.81
C THR A 189 -13.79 -7.18 -6.04
N LYS A 190 -13.98 -8.24 -5.26
CA LYS A 190 -13.26 -9.50 -5.50
C LYS A 190 -13.68 -10.11 -6.83
N ARG A 191 -12.70 -10.40 -7.68
CA ARG A 191 -12.90 -11.13 -8.95
C ARG A 191 -13.16 -12.61 -8.68
N THR A 192 -12.43 -13.14 -7.71
CA THR A 192 -12.49 -14.53 -7.25
C THR A 192 -12.39 -14.53 -5.73
N PRO A 193 -12.79 -15.60 -5.04
CA PRO A 193 -12.58 -15.72 -3.60
C PRO A 193 -11.13 -15.46 -3.21
N SER A 194 -10.92 -14.86 -2.06
CA SER A 194 -9.59 -14.73 -1.45
C SER A 194 -9.05 -16.11 -1.10
N LEU A 195 -7.77 -16.34 -1.37
CA LEU A 195 -7.13 -17.64 -1.13
C LEU A 195 -5.95 -17.46 -0.18
N ALA A 196 -5.69 -18.50 0.60
CA ALA A 196 -4.55 -18.55 1.51
C ALA A 196 -3.64 -19.73 1.13
N TYR A 197 -2.34 -19.50 1.27
CA TYR A 197 -1.30 -20.47 0.96
C TYR A 197 -0.31 -20.51 2.12
N GLU A 198 -0.02 -21.68 2.65
CA GLU A 198 1.08 -21.82 3.60
C GLU A 198 2.41 -21.81 2.83
N VAL A 199 3.31 -20.91 3.22
CA VAL A 199 4.61 -20.74 2.54
C VAL A 199 5.60 -21.74 3.10
N HIS A 200 5.59 -22.94 2.57
CA HIS A 200 6.51 -24.03 2.94
C HIS A 200 7.52 -24.35 1.81
N GLY A 201 8.29 -25.44 1.96
CA GLY A 201 9.36 -25.82 1.02
C GLY A 201 8.93 -26.06 -0.43
N GLY A 202 7.66 -26.45 -0.65
CA GLY A 202 7.09 -26.64 -2.00
C GLY A 202 6.43 -25.39 -2.59
N PHE A 203 6.31 -24.31 -1.83
CA PHE A 203 5.70 -23.07 -2.32
C PHE A 203 6.62 -22.40 -3.38
N PRO A 204 6.06 -21.88 -4.51
CA PRO A 204 6.85 -21.26 -5.56
C PRO A 204 7.48 -19.95 -5.12
N ARG A 205 8.70 -20.02 -4.61
CA ARG A 205 9.49 -18.86 -4.16
C ARG A 205 10.95 -19.00 -4.53
N LEU A 206 11.64 -17.89 -4.66
CA LEU A 206 13.09 -17.86 -4.79
C LEU A 206 13.72 -17.58 -3.43
N THR A 207 14.67 -18.42 -3.05
CA THR A 207 15.47 -18.24 -1.84
C THR A 207 16.95 -18.25 -2.18
N ARG A 208 17.78 -17.56 -1.40
CA ARG A 208 19.24 -17.55 -1.63
C ARG A 208 19.82 -18.97 -1.61
N ASP A 209 19.36 -19.79 -0.67
CA ASP A 209 19.82 -21.18 -0.51
C ASP A 209 19.41 -22.07 -1.68
N GLY A 210 18.24 -21.84 -2.25
CA GLY A 210 17.76 -22.56 -3.45
C GLY A 210 18.64 -22.34 -4.69
N PHE A 211 19.37 -21.24 -4.73
CA PHE A 211 20.33 -20.94 -5.81
C PHE A 211 21.77 -21.37 -5.47
N ALA A 212 22.09 -21.61 -4.19
CA ALA A 212 23.48 -21.81 -3.73
C ALA A 212 24.17 -23.03 -4.39
N ALA A 213 23.43 -24.00 -4.88
CA ALA A 213 23.99 -25.21 -5.48
C ALA A 213 24.64 -25.01 -6.88
N GLY A 214 24.57 -23.82 -7.48
CA GLY A 214 25.10 -23.61 -8.84
C GLY A 214 25.53 -22.20 -9.22
N THR A 215 25.33 -21.20 -8.37
CA THR A 215 25.55 -19.80 -8.74
C THR A 215 26.49 -19.09 -7.77
N ALA A 216 27.79 -19.16 -8.05
CA ALA A 216 28.77 -18.35 -7.35
C ALA A 216 28.46 -16.86 -7.54
N GLY A 217 28.37 -16.09 -6.45
CA GLY A 217 28.20 -14.63 -6.49
C GLY A 217 26.83 -14.10 -6.12
N LEU A 218 25.81 -14.92 -5.81
CA LEU A 218 24.52 -14.44 -5.31
C LEU A 218 24.60 -13.66 -3.99
N VAL A 219 25.66 -13.84 -3.23
CA VAL A 219 25.94 -13.04 -2.03
C VAL A 219 26.10 -11.55 -2.36
N HIS A 220 26.47 -11.24 -3.60
CA HIS A 220 26.62 -9.86 -4.11
C HIS A 220 25.34 -9.33 -4.79
N VAL A 221 24.23 -10.07 -4.77
CA VAL A 221 22.92 -9.61 -5.26
C VAL A 221 22.09 -9.16 -4.05
N PRO A 222 22.10 -7.86 -3.70
CA PRO A 222 21.41 -7.37 -2.50
C PRO A 222 19.89 -7.48 -2.64
N GLU A 223 19.36 -7.24 -3.84
CA GLU A 223 17.93 -7.14 -4.11
C GLU A 223 17.51 -8.08 -5.23
N ILE A 224 16.26 -8.52 -5.17
CA ILE A 224 15.60 -9.29 -6.22
C ILE A 224 14.14 -8.85 -6.32
N LYS A 225 13.64 -8.83 -7.56
CA LYS A 225 12.21 -8.68 -7.83
C LYS A 225 11.80 -9.76 -8.84
N TYR A 226 10.78 -10.54 -8.50
CA TYR A 226 10.28 -11.60 -9.36
C TYR A 226 8.77 -11.74 -9.22
N ARG A 227 8.16 -12.48 -10.13
CA ARG A 227 6.71 -12.66 -10.14
C ARG A 227 6.35 -14.12 -9.92
N VAL A 228 5.42 -14.36 -8.99
CA VAL A 228 4.85 -15.68 -8.73
C VAL A 228 3.45 -15.72 -9.31
N ASP A 229 3.16 -16.70 -10.17
CA ASP A 229 1.82 -16.95 -10.71
C ASP A 229 1.18 -18.11 -9.95
N LEU A 230 0.17 -17.80 -9.15
CA LEU A 230 -0.61 -18.76 -8.35
C LEU A 230 -1.91 -19.18 -9.05
N THR A 231 -2.08 -18.84 -10.33
CA THR A 231 -3.27 -19.22 -11.10
C THR A 231 -3.32 -20.75 -11.22
N GLY A 232 -4.34 -21.37 -10.64
CA GLY A 232 -4.48 -22.83 -10.62
C GLY A 232 -3.55 -23.55 -9.64
N TYR A 233 -2.69 -22.83 -8.90
CA TYR A 233 -1.92 -23.44 -7.81
C TYR A 233 -2.85 -23.83 -6.67
N ALA A 234 -2.67 -25.02 -6.09
CA ALA A 234 -3.51 -25.50 -5.01
C ALA A 234 -3.36 -24.61 -3.77
N HIS A 235 -4.47 -24.09 -3.28
CA HIS A 235 -4.49 -23.34 -2.04
C HIS A 235 -4.67 -24.29 -0.84
N ASP A 236 -4.22 -23.83 0.32
CA ASP A 236 -4.35 -24.57 1.55
C ASP A 236 -5.67 -24.23 2.28
N VAL A 237 -6.04 -25.08 3.23
CA VAL A 237 -7.16 -24.80 4.13
C VAL A 237 -6.65 -23.80 5.18
N PRO A 238 -7.20 -22.58 5.22
CA PRO A 238 -6.70 -21.56 6.13
C PRO A 238 -6.95 -21.95 7.58
N VAL A 239 -5.99 -21.60 8.44
CA VAL A 239 -6.16 -21.67 9.90
C VAL A 239 -7.34 -20.80 10.36
N ASP A 240 -7.94 -21.14 11.50
CA ASP A 240 -9.15 -20.46 11.98
C ASP A 240 -8.99 -18.93 12.10
N ALA A 241 -7.81 -18.46 12.47
CA ALA A 241 -7.51 -17.04 12.55
C ALA A 241 -7.63 -16.28 11.21
N LEU A 242 -7.40 -16.97 10.07
CA LEU A 242 -7.44 -16.37 8.74
C LEU A 242 -8.79 -16.52 8.02
N ARG A 243 -9.65 -17.44 8.44
CA ARG A 243 -10.95 -17.66 7.76
C ARG A 243 -11.82 -16.40 7.67
N PRO A 244 -12.00 -15.62 8.76
CA PRO A 244 -12.77 -14.39 8.68
C PRO A 244 -12.14 -13.36 7.73
N ALA A 245 -10.79 -13.29 7.69
CA ALA A 245 -10.06 -12.40 6.80
C ALA A 245 -10.33 -12.72 5.31
N LEU A 246 -10.46 -14.00 4.95
CA LEU A 246 -10.75 -14.39 3.56
C LEU A 246 -12.22 -14.14 3.19
N ALA A 247 -13.14 -14.22 4.15
CA ALA A 247 -14.57 -14.07 3.96
C ALA A 247 -15.03 -12.60 3.94
N PHE A 248 -14.24 -11.66 4.52
CA PHE A 248 -14.63 -10.26 4.64
C PHE A 248 -14.70 -9.58 3.26
N GLU A 249 -15.83 -8.90 2.98
CA GLU A 249 -16.11 -8.25 1.68
C GLU A 249 -15.96 -6.72 1.70
N GLY A 250 -15.60 -6.14 2.85
CA GLY A 250 -15.36 -4.69 2.97
C GLY A 250 -16.61 -3.85 3.16
N GLN A 251 -17.73 -4.44 3.61
CA GLN A 251 -18.99 -3.73 3.89
C GLN A 251 -19.29 -3.67 5.38
#